data_3a629032b944f9c6b00ea4c163ef4840
#
_entry.id   3a629032b944f9c6b00ea4c163ef4840
#
_cell.length_a   1.000
_cell.length_b   1.000
_cell.length_c   1.000
_cell.angle_alpha   90.00
_cell.angle_beta   90.00
_cell.angle_gamma   90.00
#
_symmetry.space_group_name_H-M   'P 1'
#
loop_
_entity.id
_entity.type
_entity.pdbx_description
1 polymer ?
#
loop_
_entity_poly.entity_id
_entity_poly.type
_entity_poly.pdbx_seq_one_letter_code
_entity_poly.pdbx_strand_id
1 'polypeptide(L)'
;VSANDIPPPVTPRDSAFLKACRREPVPYTPVWFMRQAGRSLPEYLKVREGIPMLESCRRPELVAEITMQPVRRHKVDAAVYYSDIVVPLKAIGVDVDIKPGVGPVVADPVRTAADLQRLRPLVPEDVSYVTEAVGLLTAELGATPLIGFAGAPFTLASYLVEGGPSRNHERTKALMYGQPELWAQLLDRLADITTGFLKVQIEAGASAVQLFDSWVGALSPADYRRYVRPASAKVLAGVAGYGVPRIHFGVGTGELLHDLGEAGADVVGVDWRVPLDGAPGQSGPGGALRRRGRDPREDDGGPGRGPRPGGPHLQPRPRRAPHDGPRRPDGPRRGRPRAHAALNGSGGTGRRRAPG
;
A
#
# COMPACT_ATOMS: atom_id res chain seq x y z
N VAL A 1 -32.29 38.13 -3.74
CA VAL A 1 -31.52 36.96 -4.20
C VAL A 1 -32.53 35.92 -4.62
N SER A 2 -32.57 35.58 -5.92
CA SER A 2 -33.51 34.61 -6.46
C SER A 2 -33.16 33.22 -5.95
N ALA A 3 -34.17 32.39 -5.66
CA ALA A 3 -33.98 31.00 -5.22
C ALA A 3 -33.22 30.13 -6.23
N ASN A 4 -32.94 30.66 -7.44
CA ASN A 4 -32.22 30.00 -8.51
C ASN A 4 -30.66 30.20 -8.47
N ASP A 5 -30.16 31.01 -7.52
CA ASP A 5 -28.72 31.33 -7.42
C ASP A 5 -27.94 30.42 -6.46
N ILE A 6 -28.60 29.42 -5.86
CA ILE A 6 -27.88 28.44 -5.02
C ILE A 6 -27.27 27.41 -5.95
N PRO A 7 -25.92 27.34 -6.04
CA PRO A 7 -25.28 26.28 -6.84
C PRO A 7 -25.71 24.91 -6.31
N PRO A 8 -25.89 23.91 -7.19
CA PRO A 8 -26.28 22.58 -6.78
C PRO A 8 -25.24 22.04 -5.77
N PRO A 9 -25.66 21.20 -4.81
CA PRO A 9 -24.76 20.64 -3.82
C PRO A 9 -23.62 19.90 -4.53
N VAL A 10 -22.36 20.23 -4.16
CA VAL A 10 -21.18 19.59 -4.71
C VAL A 10 -21.20 18.13 -4.25
N THR A 11 -21.27 17.20 -5.20
CA THR A 11 -21.22 15.77 -4.94
C THR A 11 -19.77 15.29 -4.90
N PRO A 12 -19.45 14.16 -4.25
CA PRO A 12 -18.09 13.58 -4.32
C PRO A 12 -17.60 13.39 -5.76
N ARG A 13 -18.50 13.08 -6.71
CA ARG A 13 -18.19 12.89 -8.13
C ARG A 13 -17.55 14.11 -8.78
N ASP A 14 -17.85 15.31 -8.31
CA ASP A 14 -17.32 16.56 -8.83
C ASP A 14 -16.02 17.00 -8.17
N SER A 15 -15.52 16.25 -7.19
CA SER A 15 -14.26 16.56 -6.49
C SER A 15 -13.06 16.53 -7.43
N ALA A 16 -12.05 17.37 -7.14
CA ALA A 16 -10.81 17.40 -7.90
C ALA A 16 -10.12 16.03 -7.96
N PHE A 17 -10.18 15.25 -6.86
CA PHE A 17 -9.61 13.91 -6.81
C PHE A 17 -10.26 12.95 -7.82
N LEU A 18 -11.59 12.84 -7.83
CA LEU A 18 -12.28 11.92 -8.75
C LEU A 18 -12.20 12.38 -10.21
N LYS A 19 -12.23 13.70 -10.45
CA LYS A 19 -11.94 14.24 -11.78
C LYS A 19 -10.54 13.87 -12.27
N ALA A 20 -9.52 14.01 -11.41
CA ALA A 20 -8.16 13.60 -11.73
C ALA A 20 -8.06 12.09 -12.03
N CYS A 21 -8.76 11.23 -11.25
CA CYS A 21 -8.82 9.80 -11.54
C CYS A 21 -9.42 9.49 -12.92
N ARG A 22 -10.40 10.29 -13.38
CA ARG A 22 -11.00 10.18 -14.72
C ARG A 22 -10.26 10.94 -15.80
N ARG A 23 -9.11 11.58 -15.47
CA ARG A 23 -8.30 12.42 -16.38
C ARG A 23 -9.04 13.65 -16.89
N GLU A 24 -10.01 14.12 -16.15
CA GLU A 24 -10.70 15.37 -16.40
C GLU A 24 -9.85 16.57 -15.92
N PRO A 25 -10.00 17.76 -16.52
CA PRO A 25 -9.33 18.96 -16.05
C PRO A 25 -9.66 19.28 -14.60
N VAL A 26 -8.63 19.62 -13.81
CA VAL A 26 -8.77 19.99 -12.40
C VAL A 26 -8.12 21.34 -12.15
N PRO A 27 -8.68 22.18 -11.24
CA PRO A 27 -8.15 23.50 -10.96
C PRO A 27 -6.81 23.46 -10.21
N TYR A 28 -6.53 22.37 -9.52
CA TYR A 28 -5.29 22.14 -8.75
C TYR A 28 -5.02 20.65 -8.65
N THR A 29 -3.79 20.27 -8.27
CA THR A 29 -3.44 18.87 -8.01
C THR A 29 -4.03 18.44 -6.67
N PRO A 30 -4.96 17.46 -6.64
CA PRO A 30 -5.55 16.99 -5.39
C PRO A 30 -4.50 16.27 -4.54
N VAL A 31 -4.59 16.47 -3.22
CA VAL A 31 -3.64 15.91 -2.24
C VAL A 31 -4.37 15.07 -1.20
N TRP A 32 -3.88 13.86 -1.00
CA TRP A 32 -4.27 12.97 0.10
C TRP A 32 -3.06 12.13 0.53
N PHE A 33 -3.10 11.58 1.75
CA PHE A 33 -1.99 10.80 2.30
C PHE A 33 -2.43 9.37 2.56
N MET A 34 -1.69 8.41 2.04
CA MET A 34 -2.00 6.98 2.14
C MET A 34 -2.13 6.49 3.60
N ARG A 35 -1.39 7.07 4.54
CA ARG A 35 -1.45 6.77 5.97
C ARG A 35 -1.72 8.03 6.76
N GLN A 36 -2.93 8.56 6.64
CA GLN A 36 -3.27 9.87 7.12
C GLN A 36 -3.28 9.97 8.66
N ALA A 37 -3.95 9.04 9.37
CA ALA A 37 -4.13 9.14 10.82
C ALA A 37 -2.94 8.58 11.61
N GLY A 38 -2.60 7.31 11.42
CA GLY A 38 -1.77 6.51 12.32
C GLY A 38 -0.31 6.91 12.50
N ARG A 39 0.20 7.89 11.74
CA ARG A 39 1.62 8.27 11.77
C ARG A 39 1.86 9.68 12.26
N SER A 40 0.86 10.54 12.29
CA SER A 40 1.08 11.98 12.50
C SER A 40 0.15 12.62 13.53
N LEU A 41 -0.92 11.97 13.94
CA LEU A 41 -1.94 12.62 14.76
C LEU A 41 -1.91 12.14 16.22
N PRO A 42 -1.64 13.05 17.18
CA PRO A 42 -1.71 12.72 18.61
C PRO A 42 -3.12 12.31 19.04
N GLU A 43 -4.16 12.88 18.45
CA GLU A 43 -5.56 12.50 18.67
C GLU A 43 -5.83 11.03 18.29
N TYR A 44 -5.18 10.51 17.25
CA TYR A 44 -5.24 9.10 16.91
C TYR A 44 -4.69 8.21 18.03
N LEU A 45 -3.54 8.57 18.60
CA LEU A 45 -2.94 7.80 19.68
C LEU A 45 -3.87 7.75 20.90
N LYS A 46 -4.53 8.89 21.21
CA LYS A 46 -5.45 8.99 22.34
C LYS A 46 -6.68 8.10 22.15
N VAL A 47 -7.33 8.11 20.99
CA VAL A 47 -8.55 7.29 20.77
C VAL A 47 -8.24 5.80 20.60
N ARG A 48 -6.97 5.47 20.30
CA ARG A 48 -6.49 4.10 20.14
C ARG A 48 -5.89 3.47 21.39
N GLU A 49 -5.73 4.25 22.46
CA GLU A 49 -5.09 3.77 23.68
C GLU A 49 -5.80 2.52 24.23
N GLY A 50 -5.02 1.46 24.47
CA GLY A 50 -5.52 0.18 24.97
C GLY A 50 -6.36 -0.66 24.00
N ILE A 51 -6.61 -0.21 22.76
CA ILE A 51 -7.45 -0.93 21.80
C ILE A 51 -6.55 -1.61 20.74
N PRO A 52 -6.58 -2.94 20.57
CA PRO A 52 -5.87 -3.66 19.52
C PRO A 52 -6.29 -3.20 18.11
N MET A 53 -5.38 -3.31 17.11
CA MET A 53 -5.63 -2.79 15.76
C MET A 53 -6.88 -3.41 15.12
N LEU A 54 -6.98 -4.72 15.09
CA LEU A 54 -8.12 -5.40 14.44
C LEU A 54 -9.43 -5.18 15.21
N GLU A 55 -9.37 -5.01 16.53
CA GLU A 55 -10.55 -4.65 17.31
C GLU A 55 -11.04 -3.24 16.98
N SER A 56 -10.13 -2.27 16.84
CA SER A 56 -10.52 -0.90 16.44
C SER A 56 -11.19 -0.85 15.06
N CYS A 57 -10.78 -1.72 14.13
CA CYS A 57 -11.41 -1.82 12.80
C CYS A 57 -12.85 -2.38 12.84
N ARG A 58 -13.27 -2.96 13.96
CA ARG A 58 -14.62 -3.52 14.16
C ARG A 58 -15.57 -2.59 14.90
N ARG A 59 -15.14 -1.37 15.22
CA ARG A 59 -15.92 -0.36 15.92
C ARG A 59 -16.27 0.79 14.98
N PRO A 60 -17.48 0.81 14.38
CA PRO A 60 -17.84 1.76 13.31
C PRO A 60 -17.60 3.21 13.67
N GLU A 61 -17.98 3.66 14.86
CA GLU A 61 -17.82 5.05 15.30
C GLU A 61 -16.34 5.41 15.46
N LEU A 62 -15.53 4.46 15.97
CA LEU A 62 -14.09 4.67 16.12
C LEU A 62 -13.38 4.73 14.76
N VAL A 63 -13.79 3.88 13.81
CA VAL A 63 -13.31 3.91 12.41
C VAL A 63 -13.66 5.24 11.77
N ALA A 64 -14.90 5.71 11.95
CA ALA A 64 -15.35 7.00 11.41
C ALA A 64 -14.54 8.15 12.01
N GLU A 65 -14.39 8.23 13.33
CA GLU A 65 -13.60 9.26 14.00
C GLU A 65 -12.15 9.27 13.51
N ILE A 66 -11.47 8.11 13.48
CA ILE A 66 -10.07 8.01 13.05
C ILE A 66 -9.92 8.43 11.57
N THR A 67 -10.85 8.04 10.71
CA THR A 67 -10.84 8.42 9.29
C THR A 67 -11.02 9.93 9.11
N MET A 68 -11.87 10.56 9.93
CA MET A 68 -12.16 11.98 9.84
C MET A 68 -11.09 12.89 10.43
N GLN A 69 -10.29 12.42 11.38
CA GLN A 69 -9.24 13.23 12.02
C GLN A 69 -8.31 13.91 11.01
N PRO A 70 -7.66 13.21 10.05
CA PRO A 70 -6.81 13.86 9.06
C PRO A 70 -7.59 14.75 8.09
N VAL A 71 -8.84 14.41 7.76
CA VAL A 71 -9.69 15.24 6.89
C VAL A 71 -9.94 16.59 7.54
N ARG A 72 -10.35 16.59 8.81
CA ARG A 72 -10.63 17.82 9.57
C ARG A 72 -9.35 18.65 9.78
N ARG A 73 -8.20 17.99 10.03
CA ARG A 73 -6.94 18.66 10.36
C ARG A 73 -6.17 19.13 9.14
N HIS A 74 -6.03 18.30 8.11
CA HIS A 74 -5.18 18.58 6.96
C HIS A 74 -5.95 19.11 5.74
N LYS A 75 -7.29 19.06 5.78
CA LYS A 75 -8.15 19.48 4.66
C LYS A 75 -7.76 18.79 3.35
N VAL A 76 -7.51 17.50 3.42
CA VAL A 76 -7.14 16.66 2.27
C VAL A 76 -8.31 16.51 1.30
N ASP A 77 -7.99 16.25 0.02
CA ASP A 77 -8.97 16.12 -1.07
C ASP A 77 -9.64 14.74 -1.16
N ALA A 78 -9.19 13.78 -0.37
CA ALA A 78 -9.84 12.48 -0.21
C ALA A 78 -9.57 11.89 1.17
N ALA A 79 -10.57 11.24 1.75
CA ALA A 79 -10.42 10.44 2.96
C ALA A 79 -9.97 9.03 2.58
N VAL A 80 -9.12 8.41 3.42
CA VAL A 80 -8.78 6.98 3.30
C VAL A 80 -9.45 6.24 4.44
N TYR A 81 -10.28 5.26 4.12
CA TYR A 81 -10.95 4.41 5.07
C TYR A 81 -9.96 3.80 6.07
N TYR A 82 -10.23 3.93 7.37
CA TYR A 82 -9.36 3.34 8.39
C TYR A 82 -9.67 1.85 8.55
N SER A 83 -8.72 1.01 8.16
CA SER A 83 -8.81 -0.44 8.24
C SER A 83 -7.41 -1.06 8.17
N ASP A 84 -7.35 -2.38 8.05
CA ASP A 84 -6.14 -3.13 7.71
C ASP A 84 -6.44 -4.14 6.59
N ILE A 85 -5.42 -4.46 5.79
CA ILE A 85 -5.56 -5.38 4.65
C ILE A 85 -5.92 -6.81 5.07
N VAL A 86 -5.65 -7.21 6.32
CA VAL A 86 -5.98 -8.55 6.84
C VAL A 86 -7.36 -8.63 7.49
N VAL A 87 -8.11 -7.53 7.57
CA VAL A 87 -9.47 -7.52 8.12
C VAL A 87 -10.38 -8.57 7.47
N PRO A 88 -10.46 -8.70 6.13
CA PRO A 88 -11.29 -9.73 5.51
C PRO A 88 -10.84 -11.16 5.85
N LEU A 89 -9.55 -11.39 6.03
CA LEU A 89 -9.03 -12.69 6.46
C LEU A 89 -9.47 -13.02 7.89
N LYS A 90 -9.38 -12.07 8.81
CA LYS A 90 -9.87 -12.23 10.19
C LYS A 90 -11.37 -12.47 10.22
N ALA A 91 -12.13 -11.78 9.38
CA ALA A 91 -13.59 -11.91 9.31
C ALA A 91 -14.04 -13.31 8.87
N ILE A 92 -13.33 -13.95 7.95
CA ILE A 92 -13.63 -15.34 7.51
C ILE A 92 -13.10 -16.42 8.46
N GLY A 93 -12.46 -16.03 9.58
CA GLY A 93 -12.01 -16.96 10.63
C GLY A 93 -10.53 -17.35 10.56
N VAL A 94 -9.72 -16.72 9.70
CA VAL A 94 -8.26 -16.93 9.73
C VAL A 94 -7.72 -16.38 11.05
N ASP A 95 -6.90 -17.18 11.76
CA ASP A 95 -6.22 -16.71 12.96
C ASP A 95 -5.02 -15.83 12.62
N VAL A 96 -5.34 -14.56 12.41
CA VAL A 96 -4.39 -13.49 12.16
C VAL A 96 -4.53 -12.39 13.19
N ASP A 97 -3.41 -11.84 13.65
CA ASP A 97 -3.35 -10.68 14.55
C ASP A 97 -2.25 -9.71 14.12
N ILE A 98 -2.33 -8.46 14.58
CA ILE A 98 -1.34 -7.42 14.29
C ILE A 98 -0.52 -7.17 15.55
N LYS A 99 0.70 -7.67 15.57
CA LYS A 99 1.62 -7.50 16.70
C LYS A 99 2.35 -6.16 16.61
N PRO A 100 2.37 -5.34 17.68
CA PRO A 100 3.11 -4.09 17.70
C PRO A 100 4.57 -4.26 17.31
N GLY A 101 5.07 -3.39 16.41
CA GLY A 101 6.45 -3.43 15.93
C GLY A 101 6.77 -4.55 14.93
N VAL A 102 5.88 -5.54 14.76
CA VAL A 102 6.06 -6.67 13.83
C VAL A 102 5.13 -6.54 12.62
N GLY A 103 3.85 -6.33 12.83
CA GLY A 103 2.81 -6.34 11.80
C GLY A 103 1.93 -7.58 11.86
N PRO A 104 1.21 -7.92 10.78
CA PRO A 104 0.35 -9.10 10.72
C PRO A 104 1.13 -10.40 10.94
N VAL A 105 0.58 -11.27 11.83
CA VAL A 105 1.10 -12.60 12.13
C VAL A 105 -0.03 -13.60 12.00
N VAL A 106 0.17 -14.66 11.24
CA VAL A 106 -0.80 -15.75 11.01
C VAL A 106 -0.35 -16.96 11.83
N ALA A 107 -1.21 -17.44 12.71
CA ALA A 107 -0.89 -18.55 13.61
C ALA A 107 -0.68 -19.86 12.83
N ASP A 108 -1.58 -20.13 11.87
CA ASP A 108 -1.57 -21.33 11.04
C ASP A 108 -1.34 -20.96 9.57
N PRO A 109 -0.08 -20.90 9.10
CA PRO A 109 0.23 -20.55 7.70
C PRO A 109 -0.38 -21.53 6.69
N VAL A 110 -0.74 -21.00 5.49
CA VAL A 110 -1.29 -21.77 4.38
C VAL A 110 -0.15 -22.28 3.50
N ARG A 111 0.05 -23.61 3.45
CA ARG A 111 1.17 -24.21 2.70
C ARG A 111 0.78 -25.45 1.92
N THR A 112 -0.40 -25.98 2.15
CA THR A 112 -0.89 -27.21 1.52
C THR A 112 -2.31 -27.01 0.96
N ALA A 113 -2.76 -27.93 0.10
CA ALA A 113 -4.12 -27.91 -0.43
C ALA A 113 -5.18 -28.05 0.69
N ALA A 114 -4.87 -28.78 1.76
CA ALA A 114 -5.76 -28.89 2.92
C ALA A 114 -5.94 -27.55 3.63
N ASP A 115 -4.88 -26.73 3.71
CA ASP A 115 -4.93 -25.42 4.36
C ASP A 115 -5.84 -24.45 3.62
N LEU A 116 -6.00 -24.59 2.29
CA LEU A 116 -6.89 -23.77 1.48
C LEU A 116 -8.35 -23.87 1.93
N GLN A 117 -8.76 -25.00 2.53
CA GLN A 117 -10.14 -25.20 2.97
C GLN A 117 -10.53 -24.23 4.10
N ARG A 118 -9.57 -23.64 4.79
CA ARG A 118 -9.81 -22.63 5.82
C ARG A 118 -10.17 -21.25 5.24
N LEU A 119 -9.89 -21.03 3.95
CA LEU A 119 -10.21 -19.79 3.25
C LEU A 119 -11.60 -19.92 2.61
N ARG A 120 -12.65 -19.72 3.41
CA ARG A 120 -14.02 -19.68 2.89
C ARG A 120 -14.30 -18.34 2.18
N PRO A 121 -15.33 -18.28 1.32
CA PRO A 121 -15.79 -17.01 0.77
C PRO A 121 -16.17 -16.02 1.87
N LEU A 122 -15.91 -14.73 1.61
CA LEU A 122 -16.41 -13.62 2.42
C LEU A 122 -17.86 -13.33 2.03
N VAL A 123 -18.74 -13.22 3.02
CA VAL A 123 -20.11 -12.72 2.83
C VAL A 123 -20.26 -11.35 3.50
N PRO A 124 -21.18 -10.48 3.05
CA PRO A 124 -21.33 -9.12 3.60
C PRO A 124 -21.55 -9.09 5.12
N GLU A 125 -22.22 -10.09 5.67
CA GLU A 125 -22.53 -10.22 7.09
C GLU A 125 -21.27 -10.38 7.96
N ASP A 126 -20.19 -10.94 7.42
CA ASP A 126 -18.90 -11.09 8.11
C ASP A 126 -18.28 -9.74 8.45
N VAL A 127 -18.63 -8.72 7.69
CA VAL A 127 -18.04 -7.37 7.76
C VAL A 127 -19.10 -6.27 7.82
N SER A 128 -20.25 -6.55 8.42
CA SER A 128 -21.36 -5.59 8.58
C SER A 128 -20.92 -4.26 9.22
N TYR A 129 -19.98 -4.31 10.16
CA TYR A 129 -19.36 -3.13 10.76
C TYR A 129 -18.62 -2.23 9.75
N VAL A 130 -18.18 -2.76 8.61
CA VAL A 130 -17.59 -1.97 7.52
C VAL A 130 -18.66 -1.16 6.82
N THR A 131 -19.80 -1.77 6.52
CA THR A 131 -20.96 -1.08 5.93
C THR A 131 -21.42 0.06 6.82
N GLU A 132 -21.55 -0.19 8.13
CA GLU A 132 -21.94 0.81 9.12
C GLU A 132 -20.92 1.98 9.18
N ALA A 133 -19.62 1.67 9.30
CA ALA A 133 -18.57 2.69 9.35
C ALA A 133 -18.52 3.55 8.08
N VAL A 134 -18.66 2.95 6.90
CA VAL A 134 -18.69 3.69 5.63
C VAL A 134 -19.94 4.56 5.55
N GLY A 135 -21.09 4.07 6.03
CA GLY A 135 -22.32 4.87 6.12
C GLY A 135 -22.16 6.11 6.99
N LEU A 136 -21.55 5.98 8.19
CA LEU A 136 -21.23 7.11 9.07
C LEU A 136 -20.29 8.12 8.37
N LEU A 137 -19.26 7.62 7.69
CA LEU A 137 -18.29 8.45 6.98
C LEU A 137 -18.92 9.23 5.82
N THR A 138 -19.72 8.58 4.99
CA THR A 138 -20.35 9.24 3.84
C THR A 138 -21.33 10.32 4.27
N ALA A 139 -22.00 10.16 5.41
CA ALA A 139 -22.87 11.17 5.99
C ALA A 139 -22.09 12.44 6.44
N GLU A 140 -20.84 12.29 6.91
CA GLU A 140 -20.03 13.42 7.42
C GLU A 140 -19.13 14.04 6.34
N LEU A 141 -18.61 13.25 5.41
CA LEU A 141 -17.63 13.69 4.40
C LEU A 141 -18.19 14.69 3.38
N GLY A 142 -19.50 14.67 3.13
CA GLY A 142 -20.12 15.53 2.14
C GLY A 142 -19.52 15.34 0.74
N ALA A 143 -18.85 16.38 0.22
CA ALA A 143 -18.21 16.36 -1.09
C ALA A 143 -16.81 15.72 -1.11
N THR A 144 -16.24 15.41 0.06
CA THR A 144 -14.92 14.76 0.13
C THR A 144 -15.06 13.26 -0.17
N PRO A 145 -14.42 12.73 -1.23
CA PRO A 145 -14.54 11.33 -1.59
C PRO A 145 -13.84 10.41 -0.57
N LEU A 146 -14.43 9.23 -0.35
CA LEU A 146 -13.87 8.17 0.48
C LEU A 146 -13.18 7.14 -0.40
N ILE A 147 -11.91 6.88 -0.12
CA ILE A 147 -11.14 5.79 -0.73
C ILE A 147 -11.26 4.56 0.17
N GLY A 148 -11.99 3.54 -0.28
CA GLY A 148 -11.94 2.20 0.28
C GLY A 148 -10.70 1.45 -0.19
N PHE A 149 -10.34 0.33 0.47
CA PHE A 149 -9.20 -0.46 0.03
C PHE A 149 -9.26 -1.92 0.47
N ALA A 150 -8.41 -2.72 -0.17
CA ALA A 150 -8.12 -4.09 0.24
C ALA A 150 -6.66 -4.46 -0.06
N GLY A 151 -6.17 -5.51 0.58
CA GLY A 151 -4.90 -6.13 0.21
C GLY A 151 -5.01 -6.89 -1.10
N ALA A 152 -4.01 -6.75 -1.98
CA ALA A 152 -3.93 -7.54 -3.21
C ALA A 152 -3.65 -9.02 -2.91
N PRO A 153 -4.08 -9.93 -3.80
CA PRO A 153 -3.93 -11.37 -3.59
C PRO A 153 -2.49 -11.81 -3.28
N PHE A 154 -1.48 -11.29 -3.98
CA PHE A 154 -0.08 -11.63 -3.70
C PHE A 154 0.37 -11.20 -2.30
N THR A 155 0.04 -9.98 -1.91
CA THR A 155 0.41 -9.45 -0.59
C THR A 155 -0.26 -10.24 0.53
N LEU A 156 -1.54 -10.59 0.40
CA LEU A 156 -2.25 -11.43 1.37
C LEU A 156 -1.70 -12.86 1.38
N ALA A 157 -1.43 -13.46 0.21
CA ALA A 157 -0.82 -14.78 0.11
C ALA A 157 0.55 -14.82 0.78
N SER A 158 1.35 -13.77 0.62
CA SER A 158 2.67 -13.67 1.27
C SER A 158 2.54 -13.74 2.79
N TYR A 159 1.62 -13.00 3.41
CA TYR A 159 1.38 -13.10 4.86
C TYR A 159 0.90 -14.49 5.27
N LEU A 160 -0.03 -15.07 4.51
CA LEU A 160 -0.58 -16.41 4.81
C LEU A 160 0.47 -17.50 4.72
N VAL A 161 1.34 -17.48 3.70
CA VAL A 161 2.36 -18.53 3.46
C VAL A 161 3.56 -18.35 4.37
N GLU A 162 4.06 -17.13 4.55
CA GLU A 162 5.20 -16.86 5.45
C GLU A 162 4.82 -17.04 6.93
N GLY A 163 3.56 -16.73 7.28
CA GLY A 163 3.10 -16.67 8.66
C GLY A 163 3.32 -15.31 9.31
N GLY A 164 3.86 -14.34 8.58
CA GLY A 164 4.17 -13.01 9.05
C GLY A 164 4.94 -12.18 8.02
N PRO A 165 5.51 -11.03 8.42
CA PRO A 165 6.37 -10.25 7.54
C PRO A 165 7.60 -11.03 7.09
N SER A 166 7.95 -10.91 5.83
CA SER A 166 9.17 -11.50 5.26
C SER A 166 9.92 -10.46 4.44
N ARG A 167 11.25 -10.54 4.45
CA ARG A 167 12.10 -9.66 3.64
C ARG A 167 12.24 -10.14 2.20
N ASN A 168 12.39 -11.44 2.02
CA ASN A 168 12.72 -12.03 0.73
C ASN A 168 11.62 -12.93 0.17
N HIS A 169 10.57 -13.20 0.96
CA HIS A 169 9.43 -14.04 0.57
C HIS A 169 9.84 -15.44 0.10
N GLU A 170 10.74 -16.10 0.84
CA GLU A 170 11.34 -17.36 0.43
C GLU A 170 10.31 -18.49 0.34
N ARG A 171 9.42 -18.61 1.33
CA ARG A 171 8.37 -19.65 1.33
C ARG A 171 7.30 -19.35 0.29
N THR A 172 6.95 -18.09 0.13
CA THR A 172 6.00 -17.61 -0.89
C THR A 172 6.51 -17.96 -2.28
N LYS A 173 7.78 -17.65 -2.59
CA LYS A 173 8.41 -17.96 -3.88
C LYS A 173 8.57 -19.48 -4.06
N ALA A 174 8.94 -20.21 -3.01
CA ALA A 174 9.04 -21.67 -3.07
C ALA A 174 7.69 -22.33 -3.41
N LEU A 175 6.59 -21.86 -2.82
CA LEU A 175 5.24 -22.34 -3.16
C LEU A 175 4.87 -21.96 -4.60
N MET A 176 5.10 -20.69 -4.98
CA MET A 176 4.76 -20.16 -6.30
C MET A 176 5.45 -20.92 -7.45
N TYR A 177 6.74 -21.25 -7.27
CA TYR A 177 7.51 -21.97 -8.30
C TYR A 177 7.36 -23.49 -8.22
N GLY A 178 7.31 -24.05 -6.99
CA GLY A 178 7.30 -25.48 -6.77
C GLY A 178 5.93 -26.15 -6.87
N GLN A 179 4.85 -25.38 -6.63
CA GLN A 179 3.45 -25.86 -6.65
C GLN A 179 2.56 -24.83 -7.31
N PRO A 180 2.74 -24.54 -8.63
CA PRO A 180 2.05 -23.45 -9.31
C PRO A 180 0.52 -23.58 -9.34
N GLU A 181 -0.01 -24.80 -9.35
CA GLU A 181 -1.45 -25.04 -9.32
C GLU A 181 -2.05 -24.70 -7.94
N LEU A 182 -1.38 -25.08 -6.86
CA LEU A 182 -1.78 -24.71 -5.50
C LEU A 182 -1.68 -23.20 -5.28
N TRP A 183 -0.62 -22.58 -5.80
CA TRP A 183 -0.45 -21.14 -5.79
C TRP A 183 -1.59 -20.41 -6.52
N ALA A 184 -1.94 -20.86 -7.71
CA ALA A 184 -3.03 -20.29 -8.49
C ALA A 184 -4.37 -20.41 -7.75
N GLN A 185 -4.66 -21.54 -7.14
CA GLN A 185 -5.86 -21.73 -6.32
C GLN A 185 -5.89 -20.81 -5.10
N LEU A 186 -4.75 -20.62 -4.42
CA LEU A 186 -4.64 -19.69 -3.30
C LEU A 186 -4.95 -18.26 -3.74
N LEU A 187 -4.33 -17.80 -4.83
CA LEU A 187 -4.55 -16.46 -5.33
C LEU A 187 -5.98 -16.25 -5.84
N ASP A 188 -6.58 -17.25 -6.45
CA ASP A 188 -7.96 -17.19 -6.95
C ASP A 188 -8.95 -17.01 -5.79
N ARG A 189 -8.83 -17.79 -4.71
CA ARG A 189 -9.63 -17.61 -3.50
C ARG A 189 -9.44 -16.26 -2.84
N LEU A 190 -8.20 -15.79 -2.75
CA LEU A 190 -7.92 -14.47 -2.21
C LEU A 190 -8.49 -13.35 -3.10
N ALA A 191 -8.49 -13.53 -4.40
CA ALA A 191 -9.13 -12.59 -5.32
C ALA A 191 -10.65 -12.49 -5.06
N ASP A 192 -11.33 -13.60 -4.82
CA ASP A 192 -12.76 -13.59 -4.48
C ASP A 192 -13.04 -12.90 -3.14
N ILE A 193 -12.24 -13.20 -2.10
CA ILE A 193 -12.37 -12.58 -0.78
C ILE A 193 -12.11 -11.05 -0.88
N THR A 194 -11.06 -10.66 -1.58
CA THR A 194 -10.70 -9.26 -1.80
C THR A 194 -11.79 -8.52 -2.58
N THR A 195 -12.32 -9.15 -3.63
CA THR A 195 -13.43 -8.59 -4.43
C THR A 195 -14.67 -8.39 -3.57
N GLY A 196 -15.05 -9.38 -2.77
CA GLY A 196 -16.17 -9.28 -1.84
C GLY A 196 -16.02 -8.14 -0.85
N PHE A 197 -14.82 -7.99 -0.28
CA PHE A 197 -14.52 -6.92 0.67
C PHE A 197 -14.56 -5.51 0.04
N LEU A 198 -14.09 -5.36 -1.20
CA LEU A 198 -14.21 -4.10 -1.93
C LEU A 198 -15.66 -3.78 -2.30
N LYS A 199 -16.45 -4.77 -2.71
CA LYS A 199 -17.88 -4.58 -3.02
C LYS A 199 -18.65 -4.03 -1.84
N VAL A 200 -18.47 -4.60 -0.64
CA VAL A 200 -19.11 -4.11 0.58
C VAL A 200 -18.81 -2.62 0.81
N GLN A 201 -17.56 -2.20 0.61
CA GLN A 201 -17.16 -0.79 0.79
C GLN A 201 -17.79 0.12 -0.28
N ILE A 202 -17.83 -0.31 -1.54
CA ILE A 202 -18.42 0.46 -2.64
C ILE A 202 -19.94 0.59 -2.45
N GLU A 203 -20.61 -0.51 -2.16
CA GLU A 203 -22.08 -0.55 -1.95
C GLU A 203 -22.49 0.30 -0.74
N ALA A 204 -21.64 0.41 0.26
CA ALA A 204 -21.83 1.30 1.41
C ALA A 204 -21.54 2.79 1.10
N GLY A 205 -20.88 3.10 -0.03
CA GLY A 205 -20.67 4.49 -0.49
C GLY A 205 -19.22 4.92 -0.70
N ALA A 206 -18.23 4.02 -0.71
CA ALA A 206 -16.87 4.38 -1.08
C ALA A 206 -16.82 4.91 -2.53
N SER A 207 -16.17 6.06 -2.72
CA SER A 207 -16.16 6.79 -4.00
C SER A 207 -15.02 6.36 -4.94
N ALA A 208 -14.03 5.67 -4.41
CA ALA A 208 -12.91 5.05 -5.12
C ALA A 208 -12.41 3.85 -4.30
N VAL A 209 -11.69 2.94 -4.92
CA VAL A 209 -11.06 1.81 -4.21
C VAL A 209 -9.60 1.65 -4.58
N GLN A 210 -8.78 1.22 -3.60
CA GLN A 210 -7.36 0.97 -3.81
C GLN A 210 -6.99 -0.48 -3.45
N LEU A 211 -6.33 -1.15 -4.39
CA LEU A 211 -5.72 -2.45 -4.19
C LEU A 211 -4.26 -2.26 -3.76
N PHE A 212 -3.95 -2.65 -2.50
CA PHE A 212 -2.61 -2.55 -1.95
C PHE A 212 -1.79 -3.80 -2.23
N ASP A 213 -0.82 -3.71 -3.13
CA ASP A 213 0.13 -4.78 -3.45
C ASP A 213 1.54 -4.48 -2.93
N SER A 214 1.63 -4.30 -1.62
CA SER A 214 2.82 -3.78 -0.93
C SER A 214 4.07 -4.64 -1.12
N TRP A 215 3.93 -5.94 -1.39
CA TRP A 215 5.03 -6.89 -1.48
C TRP A 215 5.42 -7.29 -2.91
N VAL A 216 4.62 -6.93 -3.92
CA VAL A 216 4.78 -7.40 -5.30
C VAL A 216 6.05 -6.91 -5.97
N GLY A 217 6.64 -5.81 -5.50
CA GLY A 217 7.95 -5.34 -5.96
C GLY A 217 9.12 -6.30 -5.65
N ALA A 218 8.88 -7.39 -4.90
CA ALA A 218 9.84 -8.47 -4.71
C ALA A 218 9.92 -9.45 -5.90
N LEU A 219 9.07 -9.28 -6.93
CA LEU A 219 9.00 -10.13 -8.11
C LEU A 219 9.59 -9.46 -9.35
N SER A 220 10.07 -10.28 -10.27
CA SER A 220 10.38 -9.85 -11.62
C SER A 220 9.09 -9.56 -12.42
N PRO A 221 9.12 -8.73 -13.48
CA PRO A 221 7.97 -8.53 -14.36
C PRO A 221 7.43 -9.85 -14.97
N ALA A 222 8.30 -10.79 -15.30
CA ALA A 222 7.91 -12.09 -15.83
C ALA A 222 7.11 -12.92 -14.81
N ASP A 223 7.56 -12.95 -13.55
CA ASP A 223 6.87 -13.66 -12.46
C ASP A 223 5.54 -13.00 -12.12
N TYR A 224 5.51 -11.66 -12.06
CA TYR A 224 4.27 -10.94 -11.85
C TYR A 224 3.23 -11.29 -12.92
N ARG A 225 3.58 -11.21 -14.19
CA ARG A 225 2.68 -11.53 -15.31
C ARG A 225 2.15 -12.95 -15.23
N ARG A 226 3.03 -13.90 -14.92
CA ARG A 226 2.70 -15.32 -14.91
C ARG A 226 1.89 -15.73 -13.70
N TYR A 227 2.30 -15.30 -12.50
CA TYR A 227 1.83 -15.88 -11.26
C TYR A 227 0.90 -14.98 -10.44
N VAL A 228 0.81 -13.68 -10.75
CA VAL A 228 0.11 -12.70 -9.90
C VAL A 228 -0.93 -11.90 -10.66
N ARG A 229 -0.57 -11.33 -11.82
CA ARG A 229 -1.44 -10.45 -12.60
C ARG A 229 -2.85 -11.01 -12.84
N PRO A 230 -3.06 -12.31 -13.15
CA PRO A 230 -4.41 -12.84 -13.37
C PRO A 230 -5.33 -12.64 -12.15
N ALA A 231 -4.82 -12.84 -10.93
CA ALA A 231 -5.60 -12.66 -9.71
C ALA A 231 -5.90 -11.19 -9.41
N SER A 232 -4.92 -10.29 -9.59
CA SER A 232 -5.13 -8.85 -9.46
C SER A 232 -6.13 -8.33 -10.49
N ALA A 233 -6.05 -8.82 -11.74
CA ALA A 233 -7.01 -8.49 -12.79
C ALA A 233 -8.43 -8.99 -12.45
N LYS A 234 -8.57 -10.18 -11.89
CA LYS A 234 -9.86 -10.71 -11.41
C LYS A 234 -10.50 -9.79 -10.37
N VAL A 235 -9.72 -9.29 -9.40
CA VAL A 235 -10.20 -8.34 -8.39
C VAL A 235 -10.69 -7.05 -9.04
N LEU A 236 -9.85 -6.43 -9.88
CA LEU A 236 -10.17 -5.15 -10.50
C LEU A 236 -11.37 -5.27 -11.47
N ALA A 237 -11.46 -6.36 -12.22
CA ALA A 237 -12.62 -6.65 -13.07
C ALA A 237 -13.88 -6.88 -12.25
N GLY A 238 -13.77 -7.55 -11.10
CA GLY A 238 -14.89 -7.87 -10.22
C GLY A 238 -15.61 -6.64 -9.63
N VAL A 239 -14.97 -5.47 -9.64
CA VAL A 239 -15.55 -4.20 -9.20
C VAL A 239 -15.69 -3.15 -10.31
N ALA A 240 -15.38 -3.50 -11.56
CA ALA A 240 -15.43 -2.56 -12.69
C ALA A 240 -16.83 -2.00 -12.94
N GLY A 241 -17.88 -2.83 -12.76
CA GLY A 241 -19.27 -2.46 -13.02
C GLY A 241 -19.84 -1.38 -12.09
N TYR A 242 -19.16 -1.06 -10.99
CA TYR A 242 -19.61 -0.03 -10.05
C TYR A 242 -19.28 1.40 -10.48
N GLY A 243 -18.42 1.59 -11.50
CA GLY A 243 -18.08 2.91 -12.02
C GLY A 243 -17.26 3.79 -11.08
N VAL A 244 -16.68 3.24 -10.02
CA VAL A 244 -15.73 3.94 -9.14
C VAL A 244 -14.30 3.74 -9.62
N PRO A 245 -13.40 4.73 -9.50
CA PRO A 245 -12.00 4.57 -9.86
C PRO A 245 -11.31 3.45 -9.04
N ARG A 246 -10.55 2.61 -9.76
CA ARG A 246 -9.79 1.50 -9.21
C ARG A 246 -8.31 1.83 -9.24
N ILE A 247 -7.72 1.99 -8.06
CA ILE A 247 -6.32 2.34 -7.91
C ILE A 247 -5.54 1.07 -7.60
N HIS A 248 -4.44 0.80 -8.32
CA HIS A 248 -3.52 -0.30 -7.98
C HIS A 248 -2.18 0.29 -7.55
N PHE A 249 -1.75 -0.02 -6.34
CA PHE A 249 -0.54 0.52 -5.74
C PHE A 249 0.37 -0.60 -5.23
N GLY A 250 1.67 -0.49 -5.54
CA GLY A 250 2.71 -1.35 -4.98
C GLY A 250 3.94 -0.55 -4.53
N VAL A 251 4.78 -1.16 -3.69
CA VAL A 251 6.04 -0.58 -3.22
C VAL A 251 7.19 -1.23 -3.98
N GLY A 252 8.12 -0.41 -4.52
CA GLY A 252 9.24 -0.91 -5.32
C GLY A 252 8.81 -1.49 -6.67
N THR A 253 7.72 -0.96 -7.24
CA THR A 253 7.07 -1.47 -8.46
C THR A 253 7.41 -0.69 -9.71
N GLY A 254 8.52 0.04 -9.75
CA GLY A 254 8.91 0.84 -10.94
C GLY A 254 8.90 0.05 -12.23
N GLU A 255 9.39 -1.19 -12.21
CA GLU A 255 9.41 -2.11 -13.36
C GLU A 255 8.05 -2.75 -13.68
N LEU A 256 7.08 -2.62 -12.76
CA LEU A 256 5.76 -3.27 -12.88
C LEU A 256 4.63 -2.29 -13.23
N LEU A 257 4.90 -0.98 -13.33
CA LEU A 257 3.84 0.04 -13.47
C LEU A 257 2.94 -0.21 -14.68
N HIS A 258 3.52 -0.61 -15.81
CA HIS A 258 2.75 -0.99 -17.00
C HIS A 258 1.85 -2.19 -16.72
N ASP A 259 2.39 -3.23 -16.11
CA ASP A 259 1.66 -4.47 -15.79
C ASP A 259 0.55 -4.25 -14.74
N LEU A 260 0.74 -3.32 -13.79
CA LEU A 260 -0.30 -2.92 -12.85
C LEU A 260 -1.47 -2.24 -13.57
N GLY A 261 -1.18 -1.42 -14.58
CA GLY A 261 -2.20 -0.83 -15.47
C GLY A 261 -2.93 -1.88 -16.30
N GLU A 262 -2.19 -2.79 -16.92
CA GLU A 262 -2.73 -3.90 -17.74
C GLU A 262 -3.58 -4.90 -16.92
N ALA A 263 -3.43 -4.92 -15.59
CA ALA A 263 -4.32 -5.66 -14.71
C ALA A 263 -5.72 -5.05 -14.63
N GLY A 264 -5.97 -3.87 -15.22
CA GLY A 264 -7.28 -3.22 -15.30
C GLY A 264 -7.47 -2.08 -14.29
N ALA A 265 -6.39 -1.51 -13.75
CA ALA A 265 -6.47 -0.33 -12.91
C ALA A 265 -6.77 0.94 -13.73
N ASP A 266 -7.64 1.82 -13.21
CA ASP A 266 -7.89 3.15 -13.79
C ASP A 266 -6.77 4.13 -13.41
N VAL A 267 -6.15 3.90 -12.25
CA VAL A 267 -5.04 4.69 -11.70
C VAL A 267 -3.96 3.76 -11.17
N VAL A 268 -2.71 3.99 -11.57
CA VAL A 268 -1.54 3.29 -11.01
C VAL A 268 -0.87 4.20 -9.98
N GLY A 269 -0.80 3.72 -8.74
CA GLY A 269 -0.08 4.41 -7.68
C GLY A 269 1.42 4.12 -7.77
N VAL A 270 2.24 5.15 -7.67
CA VAL A 270 3.71 5.04 -7.69
C VAL A 270 4.30 5.43 -6.34
N ASP A 271 5.35 4.72 -5.91
CA ASP A 271 6.08 5.08 -4.71
C ASP A 271 7.16 6.16 -5.02
N TRP A 272 7.78 6.67 -3.97
CA TRP A 272 8.75 7.76 -4.03
C TRP A 272 10.03 7.45 -4.85
N ARG A 273 10.26 6.19 -5.22
CA ARG A 273 11.44 5.77 -5.97
C ARG A 273 11.32 6.05 -7.47
N VAL A 274 10.11 6.25 -7.96
CA VAL A 274 9.85 6.43 -9.38
C VAL A 274 9.70 7.92 -9.69
N PRO A 275 10.57 8.50 -10.54
CA PRO A 275 10.37 9.84 -11.07
C PRO A 275 9.06 9.89 -11.88
N LEU A 276 8.20 10.87 -11.62
CA LEU A 276 6.89 10.97 -12.29
C LEU A 276 7.00 11.34 -13.79
N ASP A 277 8.09 12.00 -14.17
CA ASP A 277 8.41 12.33 -15.56
C ASP A 277 8.95 11.13 -16.36
N GLY A 278 9.48 10.11 -15.66
CA GLY A 278 9.93 8.84 -16.24
C GLY A 278 8.86 7.74 -16.20
N ALA A 279 7.70 7.99 -15.59
CA ALA A 279 6.60 7.04 -15.61
C ALA A 279 6.09 6.88 -17.05
N PRO A 280 5.86 5.64 -17.56
CA PRO A 280 5.49 5.41 -18.94
C PRO A 280 4.29 6.26 -19.33
N GLY A 281 4.51 7.12 -20.33
CA GLY A 281 3.50 8.04 -20.86
C GLY A 281 2.30 7.25 -21.36
N GLN A 282 1.14 7.69 -20.95
CA GLN A 282 -0.10 6.96 -21.12
C GLN A 282 -0.65 7.04 -22.53
N SER A 283 -0.51 5.94 -23.21
CA SER A 283 -1.35 5.55 -24.33
C SER A 283 -2.00 4.20 -24.00
N GLY A 284 -2.98 4.19 -23.08
CA GLY A 284 -3.68 2.97 -22.66
C GLY A 284 -4.63 3.23 -21.47
N PRO A 285 -5.56 2.31 -21.16
CA PRO A 285 -6.53 2.47 -20.08
C PRO A 285 -5.88 2.28 -18.69
N GLY A 286 -5.18 3.25 -18.19
CA GLY A 286 -4.56 3.22 -16.87
C GLY A 286 -3.69 4.45 -16.64
N GLY A 287 -4.23 5.50 -16.03
CA GLY A 287 -3.54 6.77 -15.82
C GLY A 287 -2.71 6.82 -14.56
N ALA A 288 -1.41 7.17 -14.63
CA ALA A 288 -0.71 7.72 -13.49
C ALA A 288 -1.21 9.17 -13.25
N LEU A 289 -1.29 9.62 -12.00
CA LEU A 289 -1.55 11.03 -11.69
C LEU A 289 -0.44 11.88 -12.31
N ARG A 290 -0.73 12.58 -13.42
CA ARG A 290 0.24 13.41 -14.14
C ARG A 290 0.51 14.71 -13.40
N ARG A 291 1.78 15.09 -13.26
CA ARG A 291 2.18 16.52 -13.24
C ARG A 291 1.76 17.16 -14.55
N ARG A 292 1.23 18.39 -14.51
CA ARG A 292 0.99 19.21 -15.73
C ARG A 292 2.25 19.21 -16.58
N GLY A 293 2.12 18.71 -17.81
CA GLY A 293 3.09 18.94 -18.84
C GLY A 293 3.19 20.41 -19.18
N ARG A 294 4.36 20.81 -19.70
CA ARG A 294 4.63 22.12 -20.30
C ARG A 294 3.45 22.62 -21.12
N ASP A 295 3.18 23.92 -21.03
CA ASP A 295 2.22 24.64 -21.87
C ASP A 295 2.57 24.39 -23.36
N PRO A 296 1.64 23.87 -24.18
CA PRO A 296 1.89 23.65 -25.61
C PRO A 296 2.20 24.92 -26.40
N ARG A 297 2.12 26.09 -25.76
CA ARG A 297 2.40 27.40 -26.39
C ARG A 297 3.88 27.82 -26.36
N GLU A 298 4.79 27.02 -25.77
CA GLU A 298 6.24 27.30 -25.80
C GLU A 298 6.97 26.71 -27.02
N ASP A 299 6.31 25.98 -27.92
CA ASP A 299 6.90 25.37 -29.13
C ASP A 299 6.53 26.04 -30.46
N ASP A 300 5.98 27.26 -30.44
CA ASP A 300 5.89 28.06 -31.66
C ASP A 300 7.23 28.74 -31.96
N GLY A 301 8.10 27.96 -32.59
CA GLY A 301 9.33 28.45 -33.21
C GLY A 301 9.05 29.44 -34.34
N GLY A 302 8.92 30.72 -34.01
CA GLY A 302 8.98 31.81 -34.99
C GLY A 302 10.42 32.00 -35.46
N PRO A 303 10.65 32.28 -36.79
CA PRO A 303 11.99 32.36 -37.36
C PRO A 303 12.74 33.65 -36.98
N GLY A 304 13.97 33.48 -36.52
CA GLY A 304 15.05 34.42 -36.73
C GLY A 304 15.00 35.74 -35.98
N ARG A 305 15.66 35.79 -34.81
CA ARG A 305 16.40 37.04 -34.41
C ARG A 305 17.82 36.67 -34.06
N GLY A 306 18.77 37.33 -34.77
CA GLY A 306 20.18 37.17 -34.63
C GLY A 306 20.76 37.57 -33.27
N PRO A 307 22.04 37.34 -33.02
CA PRO A 307 22.69 37.41 -31.70
C PRO A 307 22.76 38.83 -31.15
N ARG A 308 22.39 39.02 -29.88
CA ARG A 308 22.63 40.23 -29.13
C ARG A 308 24.06 40.21 -28.53
N PRO A 309 24.78 41.31 -28.53
CA PRO A 309 26.14 41.36 -28.04
C PRO A 309 26.24 41.54 -26.52
N GLY A 310 27.17 40.84 -25.92
CA GLY A 310 28.02 41.27 -24.80
C GLY A 310 27.34 41.53 -23.44
N GLY A 311 27.33 40.53 -22.57
CA GLY A 311 27.30 40.74 -21.11
C GLY A 311 28.51 40.05 -20.46
N PRO A 312 29.05 40.55 -19.31
CA PRO A 312 30.44 40.29 -18.88
C PRO A 312 30.65 38.85 -18.42
N HIS A 313 31.78 38.29 -18.86
CA HIS A 313 32.31 36.99 -18.45
C HIS A 313 32.57 36.96 -16.93
N LEU A 314 31.86 36.05 -16.22
CA LEU A 314 32.27 35.62 -14.89
C LEU A 314 33.30 34.50 -15.03
N GLN A 315 34.53 34.77 -14.63
CA GLN A 315 35.62 33.81 -14.56
C GLN A 315 35.37 32.77 -13.46
N PRO A 316 35.72 31.49 -13.67
CA PRO A 316 35.62 30.49 -12.64
C PRO A 316 36.69 30.68 -11.56
N ARG A 317 36.26 30.65 -10.29
CA ARG A 317 37.16 30.70 -9.12
C ARG A 317 38.03 29.42 -9.07
N PRO A 318 39.34 29.55 -8.69
CA PRO A 318 40.24 28.40 -8.57
C PRO A 318 39.82 27.49 -7.38
N ARG A 319 39.92 26.18 -7.61
CA ARG A 319 39.73 25.14 -6.57
C ARG A 319 40.82 25.30 -5.49
N ARG A 320 40.40 25.40 -4.22
CA ARG A 320 41.34 25.31 -3.09
C ARG A 320 41.80 23.85 -2.94
N ALA A 321 43.09 23.69 -2.77
CA ALA A 321 43.76 22.42 -2.41
C ALA A 321 43.39 21.98 -0.99
N PRO A 322 43.41 20.66 -0.70
CA PRO A 322 43.12 20.16 0.63
C PRO A 322 44.26 20.51 1.60
N HIS A 323 43.88 21.06 2.77
CA HIS A 323 44.78 21.30 3.88
C HIS A 323 45.13 19.99 4.58
N ASP A 324 46.43 19.67 4.60
CA ASP A 324 47.02 18.67 5.49
C ASP A 324 46.91 19.14 6.94
N GLY A 325 46.13 18.38 7.75
CA GLY A 325 46.07 18.53 9.20
C GLY A 325 47.09 17.60 9.87
N PRO A 326 47.63 17.94 11.06
CA PRO A 326 48.78 17.28 11.64
C PRO A 326 48.50 15.85 12.13
N ARG A 327 49.49 14.96 11.86
CA ARG A 327 49.53 13.57 12.36
C ARG A 327 49.63 13.54 13.88
N ARG A 328 48.82 12.72 14.54
CA ARG A 328 48.96 12.33 15.95
C ARG A 328 49.88 11.10 16.06
N PRO A 329 50.72 11.02 17.12
CA PRO A 329 51.70 9.95 17.29
C PRO A 329 51.07 8.66 17.82
N ASP A 330 51.68 7.54 17.42
CA ASP A 330 51.37 6.15 17.81
C ASP A 330 51.49 5.94 19.32
N GLY A 331 50.51 5.33 19.95
CA GLY A 331 50.54 4.78 21.30
C GLY A 331 50.45 3.25 21.26
N PRO A 332 50.97 2.52 22.24
CA PRO A 332 51.47 1.15 22.08
C PRO A 332 50.38 0.06 22.11
N ARG A 333 50.57 -0.94 21.27
CA ARG A 333 49.82 -2.19 21.21
C ARG A 333 49.94 -2.96 22.53
N ARG A 334 48.83 -3.32 23.16
CA ARG A 334 48.76 -4.35 24.22
C ARG A 334 48.08 -5.60 23.69
N GLY A 335 48.75 -6.72 24.02
CA GLY A 335 48.52 -8.05 23.51
C GLY A 335 47.23 -8.75 23.90
N ARG A 336 46.87 -9.68 23.07
CA ARG A 336 45.82 -10.70 23.32
C ARG A 336 46.36 -11.76 24.32
N PRO A 337 45.54 -12.35 25.19
CA PRO A 337 45.75 -13.68 25.69
C PRO A 337 44.87 -14.68 24.94
N ARG A 338 45.51 -15.78 24.54
CA ARG A 338 44.90 -17.03 24.07
C ARG A 338 44.30 -17.76 25.27
N ALA A 339 43.09 -18.30 25.13
CA ALA A 339 42.54 -19.25 26.07
C ALA A 339 42.74 -20.69 25.54
N HIS A 340 43.29 -21.52 26.40
CA HIS A 340 43.49 -22.96 26.20
C HIS A 340 42.20 -23.75 26.48
N ALA A 341 42.00 -24.79 25.71
CA ALA A 341 41.06 -25.87 25.95
C ALA A 341 41.56 -26.77 27.08
N ALA A 342 40.66 -27.34 27.86
CA ALA A 342 40.87 -28.57 28.60
C ALA A 342 39.57 -29.38 28.71
N LEU A 343 39.74 -30.63 28.38
CA LEU A 343 38.84 -31.77 28.33
C LEU A 343 38.64 -32.39 29.74
N ASN A 344 37.68 -33.33 29.79
CA ASN A 344 37.44 -34.41 30.80
C ASN A 344 36.36 -34.04 31.85
N GLY A 345 35.45 -34.96 32.20
CA GLY A 345 35.20 -36.34 31.81
C GLY A 345 34.22 -36.95 32.80
N SER A 346 33.51 -37.97 32.37
CA SER A 346 32.89 -39.07 33.15
C SER A 346 31.94 -38.73 34.28
N GLY A 347 30.72 -39.24 34.35
CA GLY A 347 30.27 -40.57 34.49
C GLY A 347 29.27 -40.62 35.68
N GLY A 348 28.18 -41.35 35.57
CA GLY A 348 27.37 -41.64 36.78
C GLY A 348 25.91 -42.01 36.48
N THR A 349 25.70 -43.25 36.28
CA THR A 349 24.47 -44.05 36.27
C THR A 349 23.57 -43.83 37.50
N GLY A 350 22.24 -43.88 37.32
CA GLY A 350 21.29 -43.94 38.44
C GLY A 350 19.84 -44.16 37.98
N ARG A 351 19.45 -45.44 37.91
CA ARG A 351 18.05 -45.92 37.73
C ARG A 351 17.17 -45.60 38.95
N ARG A 352 15.86 -45.44 38.69
CA ARG A 352 14.69 -46.09 39.31
C ARG A 352 13.51 -45.12 39.42
N ARG A 353 12.47 -45.53 38.73
CA ARG A 353 11.11 -46.01 39.11
C ARG A 353 10.11 -44.94 39.63
N ALA A 354 9.01 -44.83 38.88
CA ALA A 354 7.66 -44.45 39.29
C ALA A 354 7.11 -45.43 40.38
N PRO A 355 5.93 -45.20 40.98
CA PRO A 355 4.71 -44.60 40.53
C PRO A 355 4.00 -43.74 41.61
N GLY A 356 2.91 -43.11 41.16
CA GLY A 356 1.89 -42.44 41.98
C GLY A 356 1.02 -41.59 41.12
#